data_f6ed83fd3243c8fb9296881cd1141420
#
_entry.id   f6ed83fd3243c8fb9296881cd1141420
#
_cell.length_a   1.000
_cell.length_b   1.000
_cell.length_c   1.000
_cell.angle_alpha   90.00
_cell.angle_beta   90.00
_cell.angle_gamma   90.00
#
_symmetry.space_group_name_H-M   'P 1'
#
loop_
_entity.id
_entity.type
_entity.pdbx_description
1 polymer ?
#
loop_
_entity_poly.entity_id
_entity_poly.type
_entity_poly.pdbx_seq_one_letter_code
_entity_poly.pdbx_strand_id
1 'polypeptide(L)'
;MIMTPEIESLFRDVDQAKPDMRATWAYLVNHDSGSKNKAAVDALQAFAAHTLKKCGFSVRFHEYEEAGNLLVAERGDMTKPFICLVGHLDTVFPDGEAAERPFTIRDGIVTGPGCLDMKGGITILLSAIRILAARGWDRHPVKILISGDEETAHRGSKAARDLVEEASGGFVGLNLDTGFADGSVVLGRKGYAVYRVEVSGVGAHAGNNPEDGRSAIIELAHKMIDINDLADHEAGTLINVGVMGGGTVPNAIPDKAWCTVDVRFTKAAEMERVKRAMAELETKRYIEGTETKAELKVDIPAMERTEASEALFARVNDLAVSCXXXX
;
A
#
# COMPACT_ATOMS: atom_id res chain seq x y z
N MET A 1 8.30 -30.65 -2.46
CA MET A 1 7.16 -31.30 -3.18
C MET A 1 7.70 -31.91 -4.48
N ILE A 2 7.20 -33.09 -4.89
CA ILE A 2 7.66 -33.72 -6.14
C ILE A 2 6.86 -33.13 -7.31
N MET A 3 7.54 -32.79 -8.41
CA MET A 3 6.90 -32.39 -9.66
C MET A 3 5.94 -33.47 -10.11
N THR A 4 4.66 -33.15 -10.17
CA THR A 4 3.65 -34.08 -10.67
C THR A 4 3.42 -33.86 -12.17
N PRO A 5 2.94 -34.86 -12.92
CA PRO A 5 2.61 -34.64 -14.33
C PRO A 5 1.62 -33.51 -14.56
N GLU A 6 0.73 -33.25 -13.60
CA GLU A 6 -0.21 -32.10 -13.67
C GLU A 6 0.53 -30.77 -13.62
N ILE A 7 1.50 -30.63 -12.71
CA ILE A 7 2.31 -29.41 -12.56
C ILE A 7 3.18 -29.22 -13.82
N GLU A 8 3.82 -30.30 -14.31
CA GLU A 8 4.61 -30.22 -15.54
C GLU A 8 3.76 -29.77 -16.74
N SER A 9 2.54 -30.29 -16.84
CA SER A 9 1.61 -29.90 -17.89
C SER A 9 1.25 -28.41 -17.78
N LEU A 10 1.05 -27.92 -16.55
CA LEU A 10 0.74 -26.50 -16.32
C LEU A 10 1.91 -25.61 -16.76
N PHE A 11 3.15 -25.98 -16.46
CA PHE A 11 4.33 -25.23 -16.90
C PHE A 11 4.47 -25.21 -18.42
N ARG A 12 4.13 -26.31 -19.11
CA ARG A 12 4.09 -26.30 -20.58
C ARG A 12 3.09 -25.29 -21.11
N ASP A 13 1.91 -25.15 -20.47
CA ASP A 13 0.94 -24.14 -20.87
C ASP A 13 1.47 -22.72 -20.64
N VAL A 14 2.19 -22.51 -19.54
CA VAL A 14 2.83 -21.20 -19.27
C VAL A 14 3.86 -20.89 -20.37
N ASP A 15 4.69 -21.88 -20.75
CA ASP A 15 5.67 -21.67 -21.83
C ASP A 15 4.98 -21.33 -23.15
N GLN A 16 3.89 -22.02 -23.48
CA GLN A 16 3.13 -21.74 -24.69
C GLN A 16 2.46 -20.38 -24.67
N ALA A 17 2.10 -19.87 -23.48
CA ALA A 17 1.44 -18.59 -23.31
C ALA A 17 2.41 -17.39 -23.35
N LYS A 18 3.73 -17.61 -23.33
CA LYS A 18 4.73 -16.51 -23.30
C LYS A 18 4.54 -15.44 -24.39
N PRO A 19 4.24 -15.78 -25.65
CA PRO A 19 3.99 -14.72 -26.65
C PRO A 19 2.80 -13.84 -26.29
N ASP A 20 1.69 -14.44 -25.84
CA ASP A 20 0.49 -13.69 -25.42
C ASP A 20 0.75 -12.87 -24.14
N MET A 21 1.56 -13.41 -23.23
CA MET A 21 1.99 -12.68 -22.02
C MET A 21 2.77 -11.43 -22.41
N ARG A 22 3.74 -11.57 -23.33
CA ARG A 22 4.52 -10.42 -23.83
C ARG A 22 3.63 -9.38 -24.51
N ALA A 23 2.67 -9.83 -25.32
CA ALA A 23 1.74 -8.94 -26.01
C ALA A 23 0.86 -8.18 -24.99
N THR A 24 0.35 -8.87 -23.97
CA THR A 24 -0.43 -8.24 -22.89
C THR A 24 0.42 -7.22 -22.13
N TRP A 25 1.64 -7.60 -21.76
CA TRP A 25 2.57 -6.72 -21.03
C TRP A 25 2.89 -5.46 -21.84
N ALA A 26 3.24 -5.66 -23.11
CA ALA A 26 3.53 -4.55 -24.02
C ALA A 26 2.31 -3.62 -24.18
N TYR A 27 1.12 -4.20 -24.30
CA TYR A 27 -0.11 -3.41 -24.37
C TYR A 27 -0.25 -2.51 -23.13
N LEU A 28 -0.17 -3.12 -21.94
CA LEU A 28 -0.33 -2.38 -20.69
C LEU A 28 0.73 -1.27 -20.53
N VAL A 29 2.00 -1.60 -20.81
CA VAL A 29 3.12 -0.65 -20.64
C VAL A 29 3.04 0.50 -21.64
N ASN A 30 2.60 0.23 -22.88
CA ASN A 30 2.52 1.24 -23.94
C ASN A 30 1.29 2.16 -23.83
N HIS A 31 0.52 2.03 -22.75
CA HIS A 31 -0.60 2.94 -22.46
C HIS A 31 -0.33 3.65 -21.13
N ASP A 32 -0.37 4.97 -21.14
CA ASP A 32 -0.23 5.75 -19.91
C ASP A 32 -1.33 5.38 -18.91
N SER A 33 -0.99 5.41 -17.63
CA SER A 33 -1.95 5.22 -16.55
C SER A 33 -1.48 5.90 -15.26
N GLY A 34 -0.98 7.13 -15.40
CA GLY A 34 -0.61 7.91 -14.20
C GLY A 34 -1.81 8.08 -13.27
N SER A 35 -1.61 7.97 -11.96
CA SER A 35 -2.69 7.98 -10.96
C SER A 35 -3.59 9.22 -11.08
N LYS A 36 -3.07 10.32 -11.63
CA LYS A 36 -3.83 11.57 -11.81
C LYS A 36 -4.71 11.55 -13.08
N ASN A 37 -4.53 10.57 -13.95
CA ASN A 37 -5.30 10.44 -15.19
C ASN A 37 -6.30 9.29 -15.06
N LYS A 38 -7.40 9.57 -14.35
CA LYS A 38 -8.47 8.59 -14.14
C LYS A 38 -8.90 7.89 -15.44
N ALA A 39 -9.10 8.65 -16.50
CA ALA A 39 -9.60 8.09 -17.76
C ALA A 39 -8.63 7.05 -18.37
N ALA A 40 -7.33 7.30 -18.27
CA ALA A 40 -6.31 6.37 -18.75
C ALA A 40 -6.24 5.10 -17.88
N VAL A 41 -6.31 5.27 -16.56
CA VAL A 41 -6.34 4.13 -15.64
C VAL A 41 -7.59 3.27 -15.89
N ASP A 42 -8.77 3.91 -15.98
CA ASP A 42 -10.04 3.21 -16.21
C ASP A 42 -10.03 2.47 -17.56
N ALA A 43 -9.35 3.01 -18.59
CA ALA A 43 -9.22 2.33 -19.88
C ALA A 43 -8.43 1.01 -19.74
N LEU A 44 -7.34 1.00 -18.96
CA LEU A 44 -6.60 -0.23 -18.70
C LEU A 44 -7.39 -1.20 -17.81
N GLN A 45 -8.17 -0.69 -16.86
CA GLN A 45 -9.08 -1.53 -16.08
C GLN A 45 -10.16 -2.17 -16.96
N ALA A 46 -10.68 -1.42 -17.94
CA ALA A 46 -11.64 -1.98 -18.91
C ALA A 46 -11.02 -3.11 -19.74
N PHE A 47 -9.73 -2.98 -20.12
CA PHE A 47 -9.00 -4.06 -20.79
C PHE A 47 -8.89 -5.29 -19.90
N ALA A 48 -8.51 -5.12 -18.61
CA ALA A 48 -8.44 -6.22 -17.65
C ALA A 48 -9.82 -6.86 -17.46
N ALA A 49 -10.87 -6.05 -17.29
CA ALA A 49 -12.25 -6.50 -17.16
C ALA A 49 -12.71 -7.37 -18.34
N HIS A 50 -12.40 -6.91 -19.55
CA HIS A 50 -12.72 -7.66 -20.78
C HIS A 50 -12.07 -9.06 -20.77
N THR A 51 -10.80 -9.11 -20.40
CA THR A 51 -10.05 -10.36 -20.29
C THR A 51 -10.68 -11.30 -19.25
N LEU A 52 -10.98 -10.76 -18.07
CA LEU A 52 -11.56 -11.55 -16.97
C LEU A 52 -12.97 -12.07 -17.31
N LYS A 53 -13.79 -11.25 -17.99
CA LYS A 53 -15.12 -11.69 -18.48
C LYS A 53 -14.99 -12.88 -19.41
N LYS A 54 -14.00 -12.88 -20.32
CA LYS A 54 -13.73 -14.03 -21.21
C LYS A 54 -13.33 -15.28 -20.46
N CYS A 55 -12.78 -15.12 -19.25
CA CYS A 55 -12.38 -16.24 -18.38
C CYS A 55 -13.51 -16.67 -17.41
N GLY A 56 -14.73 -16.16 -17.62
CA GLY A 56 -15.90 -16.56 -16.85
C GLY A 56 -16.12 -15.81 -15.54
N PHE A 57 -15.47 -14.65 -15.37
CA PHE A 57 -15.68 -13.81 -14.18
C PHE A 57 -16.85 -12.84 -14.38
N SER A 58 -17.64 -12.63 -13.34
CA SER A 58 -18.49 -11.45 -13.27
C SER A 58 -17.63 -10.26 -12.83
N VAL A 59 -17.80 -9.10 -13.45
CA VAL A 59 -16.97 -7.93 -13.18
C VAL A 59 -17.83 -6.72 -12.90
N ARG A 60 -17.49 -6.00 -11.83
CA ARG A 60 -18.10 -4.71 -11.45
C ARG A 60 -17.02 -3.75 -11.00
N PHE A 61 -17.38 -2.48 -10.77
CA PHE A 61 -16.46 -1.44 -10.33
C PHE A 61 -17.03 -0.68 -9.14
N HIS A 62 -16.18 -0.35 -8.18
CA HIS A 62 -16.42 0.79 -7.30
C HIS A 62 -15.93 2.02 -8.05
N GLU A 63 -16.82 2.93 -8.34
CA GLU A 63 -16.50 4.14 -9.11
C GLU A 63 -16.16 5.30 -8.17
N TYR A 64 -15.08 6.01 -8.47
CA TYR A 64 -14.63 7.16 -7.70
C TYR A 64 -14.62 8.39 -8.62
N GLU A 65 -14.83 9.55 -8.05
CA GLU A 65 -14.94 10.79 -8.84
C GLU A 65 -13.58 11.26 -9.37
N GLU A 66 -12.56 11.24 -8.52
CA GLU A 66 -11.24 11.83 -8.83
C GLU A 66 -10.13 10.81 -9.06
N ALA A 67 -10.34 9.57 -8.71
CA ALA A 67 -9.33 8.50 -8.80
C ALA A 67 -9.77 7.42 -9.79
N GLY A 68 -8.81 6.64 -10.27
CA GLY A 68 -9.11 5.43 -11.04
C GLY A 68 -10.00 4.48 -10.22
N ASN A 69 -10.89 3.76 -10.86
CA ASN A 69 -11.86 2.89 -10.20
C ASN A 69 -11.19 1.69 -9.50
N LEU A 70 -11.94 0.97 -8.67
CA LEU A 70 -11.53 -0.35 -8.18
C LEU A 70 -12.31 -1.41 -8.95
N LEU A 71 -11.61 -2.21 -9.73
CA LEU A 71 -12.18 -3.37 -10.43
C LEU A 71 -12.31 -4.53 -9.44
N VAL A 72 -13.52 -5.12 -9.40
CA VAL A 72 -13.80 -6.34 -8.63
C VAL A 72 -14.29 -7.40 -9.61
N ALA A 73 -13.57 -8.52 -9.68
CA ALA A 73 -13.96 -9.65 -10.53
C ALA A 73 -14.11 -10.90 -9.69
N GLU A 74 -15.21 -11.64 -9.90
CA GLU A 74 -15.57 -12.79 -9.07
C GLU A 74 -15.91 -13.98 -9.94
N ARG A 75 -15.44 -15.18 -9.55
CA ARG A 75 -15.77 -16.43 -10.20
C ARG A 75 -15.93 -17.52 -9.14
N GLY A 76 -17.04 -18.25 -9.19
CA GLY A 76 -17.37 -19.29 -8.24
C GLY A 76 -18.37 -18.82 -7.18
N ASP A 77 -18.55 -19.61 -6.15
CA ASP A 77 -19.53 -19.38 -5.08
C ASP A 77 -18.92 -18.49 -3.99
N MET A 78 -19.17 -17.19 -4.03
CA MET A 78 -18.60 -16.21 -3.09
C MET A 78 -19.18 -16.32 -1.66
N THR A 79 -20.09 -17.28 -1.39
CA THR A 79 -20.49 -17.58 -0.01
C THR A 79 -19.45 -18.47 0.70
N LYS A 80 -18.48 -19.00 -0.04
CA LYS A 80 -17.39 -19.83 0.45
C LYS A 80 -16.09 -19.02 0.53
N PRO A 81 -15.15 -19.43 1.39
CA PRO A 81 -13.82 -18.80 1.40
C PRO A 81 -13.18 -18.87 0.01
N PHE A 82 -12.57 -17.77 -0.41
CA PHE A 82 -12.04 -17.59 -1.77
C PHE A 82 -10.56 -17.23 -1.77
N ILE A 83 -9.91 -17.43 -2.92
CA ILE A 83 -8.56 -16.92 -3.19
C ILE A 83 -8.72 -15.47 -3.65
N CYS A 84 -8.03 -14.54 -2.98
CA CYS A 84 -8.03 -13.12 -3.34
C CYS A 84 -6.73 -12.77 -4.05
N LEU A 85 -6.82 -12.26 -5.28
CA LEU A 85 -5.67 -11.77 -6.04
C LEU A 85 -5.77 -10.24 -6.09
N VAL A 86 -4.68 -9.53 -5.75
CA VAL A 86 -4.72 -8.08 -5.62
C VAL A 86 -3.62 -7.45 -6.47
N GLY A 87 -3.91 -6.26 -7.02
CA GLY A 87 -2.92 -5.46 -7.74
C GLY A 87 -3.48 -4.07 -8.07
N HIS A 88 -2.69 -3.29 -8.81
CA HIS A 88 -3.12 -1.97 -9.28
C HIS A 88 -2.71 -1.73 -10.73
N LEU A 89 -3.34 -0.76 -11.39
CA LEU A 89 -3.04 -0.42 -12.78
C LEU A 89 -2.58 1.03 -12.96
N ASP A 90 -2.65 1.83 -11.90
CA ASP A 90 -2.07 3.18 -11.95
C ASP A 90 -0.54 3.12 -11.79
N THR A 91 0.13 4.21 -12.14
CA THR A 91 1.59 4.37 -12.03
C THR A 91 1.93 5.78 -11.57
N VAL A 92 3.17 5.97 -11.11
CA VAL A 92 3.72 7.29 -10.75
C VAL A 92 4.02 8.18 -11.97
N PHE A 93 3.98 7.63 -13.18
CA PHE A 93 4.48 8.32 -14.38
C PHE A 93 3.45 9.29 -14.95
N PRO A 94 3.91 10.45 -15.49
CA PRO A 94 3.01 11.40 -16.13
C PRO A 94 2.56 10.92 -17.52
N ASP A 95 1.55 11.57 -18.05
CA ASP A 95 1.06 11.29 -19.41
C ASP A 95 2.15 11.60 -20.43
N GLY A 96 2.25 10.75 -21.45
CA GLY A 96 3.25 10.83 -22.51
C GLY A 96 4.46 9.93 -22.28
N GLU A 97 4.66 9.48 -21.06
CA GLU A 97 5.84 8.66 -20.71
C GLU A 97 5.87 7.35 -21.52
N ALA A 98 4.72 6.74 -21.75
CA ALA A 98 4.64 5.50 -22.55
C ALA A 98 5.13 5.70 -23.98
N ALA A 99 4.90 6.89 -24.55
CA ALA A 99 5.39 7.21 -25.90
C ALA A 99 6.90 7.51 -25.91
N GLU A 100 7.41 8.14 -24.85
CA GLU A 100 8.85 8.48 -24.74
C GLU A 100 9.70 7.26 -24.41
N ARG A 101 9.20 6.35 -23.58
CA ARG A 101 9.91 5.13 -23.13
C ARG A 101 9.03 3.89 -23.34
N PRO A 102 8.72 3.52 -24.58
CA PRO A 102 7.82 2.39 -24.84
C PRO A 102 8.41 1.08 -24.36
N PHE A 103 7.54 0.10 -24.21
CA PHE A 103 7.93 -1.28 -23.86
C PHE A 103 9.02 -1.77 -24.80
N THR A 104 10.18 -2.12 -24.23
CA THR A 104 11.25 -2.76 -24.98
C THR A 104 11.80 -3.96 -24.22
N ILE A 105 12.35 -4.90 -24.97
CA ILE A 105 13.09 -6.03 -24.39
C ILE A 105 14.48 -6.02 -25.02
N ARG A 106 15.51 -5.84 -24.18
CA ARG A 106 16.91 -5.87 -24.63
C ARG A 106 17.71 -6.74 -23.67
N ASP A 107 18.39 -7.73 -24.20
CA ASP A 107 19.25 -8.64 -23.42
C ASP A 107 18.50 -9.30 -22.24
N GLY A 108 17.22 -9.63 -22.46
CA GLY A 108 16.37 -10.26 -21.44
C GLY A 108 15.79 -9.29 -20.42
N ILE A 109 16.10 -8.00 -20.52
CA ILE A 109 15.59 -6.98 -19.61
C ILE A 109 14.44 -6.22 -20.27
N VAL A 110 13.33 -6.10 -19.53
CA VAL A 110 12.16 -5.32 -19.97
C VAL A 110 12.26 -3.90 -19.40
N THR A 111 11.96 -2.90 -20.23
CA THR A 111 11.88 -1.51 -19.79
C THR A 111 10.59 -0.86 -20.30
N GLY A 112 10.13 0.17 -19.58
CA GLY A 112 8.92 0.93 -19.90
C GLY A 112 8.21 1.37 -18.60
N PRO A 113 7.34 2.40 -18.65
CA PRO A 113 6.69 2.91 -17.44
C PRO A 113 5.75 1.87 -16.80
N GLY A 114 5.98 1.61 -15.51
CA GLY A 114 5.20 0.64 -14.76
C GLY A 114 5.44 -0.80 -15.19
N CYS A 115 6.50 -1.12 -15.97
CA CYS A 115 6.72 -2.49 -16.46
C CYS A 115 6.93 -3.49 -15.32
N LEU A 116 7.50 -3.06 -14.20
CA LEU A 116 7.65 -3.87 -12.98
C LEU A 116 6.53 -3.54 -12.00
N ASP A 117 6.29 -2.27 -11.74
CA ASP A 117 5.35 -1.75 -10.73
C ASP A 117 4.15 -1.10 -11.43
N MET A 118 2.94 -1.80 -11.53
CA MET A 118 2.96 -3.26 -11.39
C MET A 118 2.28 -3.95 -12.58
N LYS A 119 2.44 -3.38 -13.82
CA LYS A 119 1.84 -3.94 -15.05
C LYS A 119 2.36 -5.35 -15.36
N GLY A 120 3.60 -5.67 -14.90
CA GLY A 120 4.15 -7.03 -14.97
C GLY A 120 3.34 -7.99 -14.12
N GLY A 121 3.05 -7.62 -12.87
CA GLY A 121 2.22 -8.41 -11.97
C GLY A 121 0.81 -8.62 -12.51
N ILE A 122 0.20 -7.57 -13.07
CA ILE A 122 -1.13 -7.68 -13.72
C ILE A 122 -1.05 -8.64 -14.92
N THR A 123 0.03 -8.59 -15.69
CA THR A 123 0.24 -9.52 -16.81
C THR A 123 0.28 -10.97 -16.31
N ILE A 124 1.03 -11.23 -15.22
CA ILE A 124 1.11 -12.56 -14.59
C ILE A 124 -0.29 -13.00 -14.14
N LEU A 125 -1.03 -12.10 -13.44
CA LEU A 125 -2.38 -12.39 -12.97
C LEU A 125 -3.31 -12.80 -14.12
N LEU A 126 -3.41 -11.96 -15.15
CA LEU A 126 -4.31 -12.21 -16.28
C LEU A 126 -3.94 -13.49 -17.03
N SER A 127 -2.64 -13.77 -17.16
CA SER A 127 -2.16 -14.96 -17.86
C SER A 127 -2.44 -16.23 -17.07
N ALA A 128 -2.19 -16.21 -15.76
CA ALA A 128 -2.50 -17.35 -14.88
C ALA A 128 -4.00 -17.67 -14.94
N ILE A 129 -4.84 -16.64 -14.87
CA ILE A 129 -6.30 -16.82 -14.95
C ILE A 129 -6.73 -17.40 -16.30
N ARG A 130 -6.15 -16.92 -17.42
CA ARG A 130 -6.44 -17.47 -18.77
C ARG A 130 -6.11 -18.96 -18.83
N ILE A 131 -4.93 -19.35 -18.34
CA ILE A 131 -4.47 -20.75 -18.34
C ILE A 131 -5.39 -21.62 -17.48
N LEU A 132 -5.69 -21.18 -16.26
CA LEU A 132 -6.57 -21.93 -15.35
C LEU A 132 -8.01 -22.04 -15.91
N ALA A 133 -8.52 -20.98 -16.53
CA ALA A 133 -9.84 -21.00 -17.14
C ALA A 133 -9.89 -21.97 -18.32
N ALA A 134 -8.86 -21.97 -19.17
CA ALA A 134 -8.76 -22.89 -20.32
C ALA A 134 -8.72 -24.38 -19.87
N ARG A 135 -8.18 -24.63 -18.67
CA ARG A 135 -8.16 -25.98 -18.06
C ARG A 135 -9.46 -26.32 -17.33
N GLY A 136 -10.41 -25.41 -17.27
CA GLY A 136 -11.67 -25.63 -16.53
C GLY A 136 -11.47 -25.69 -15.01
N TRP A 137 -10.39 -25.07 -14.48
CA TRP A 137 -10.09 -25.10 -13.05
C TRP A 137 -11.20 -24.38 -12.25
N ASP A 138 -11.77 -25.04 -11.26
CA ASP A 138 -12.88 -24.54 -10.45
C ASP A 138 -12.85 -24.98 -8.98
N ARG A 139 -11.67 -25.37 -8.50
CA ARG A 139 -11.50 -25.95 -7.14
C ARG A 139 -11.85 -24.98 -6.02
N HIS A 140 -11.64 -23.68 -6.24
CA HIS A 140 -11.94 -22.64 -5.26
C HIS A 140 -12.54 -21.43 -5.95
N PRO A 141 -13.42 -20.70 -5.27
CA PRO A 141 -13.82 -19.39 -5.77
C PRO A 141 -12.61 -18.46 -5.82
N VAL A 142 -12.62 -17.52 -6.76
CA VAL A 142 -11.52 -16.55 -6.93
C VAL A 142 -12.13 -15.15 -7.01
N LYS A 143 -11.58 -14.23 -6.23
CA LYS A 143 -11.89 -12.80 -6.30
C LYS A 143 -10.61 -12.05 -6.70
N ILE A 144 -10.74 -11.11 -7.63
CA ILE A 144 -9.64 -10.29 -8.12
C ILE A 144 -9.99 -8.83 -7.87
N LEU A 145 -9.06 -8.10 -7.26
CA LEU A 145 -9.20 -6.69 -6.92
C LEU A 145 -8.06 -5.93 -7.60
N ILE A 146 -8.40 -4.99 -8.50
CA ILE A 146 -7.38 -4.17 -9.17
C ILE A 146 -7.72 -2.70 -8.93
N SER A 147 -6.92 -2.01 -8.11
CA SER A 147 -7.15 -0.60 -7.81
C SER A 147 -6.56 0.31 -8.89
N GLY A 148 -7.02 1.54 -8.89
CA GLY A 148 -6.57 2.55 -9.84
C GLY A 148 -5.93 3.77 -9.21
N ASP A 149 -5.52 3.70 -7.93
CA ASP A 149 -4.92 4.83 -7.21
C ASP A 149 -3.97 4.39 -6.09
N GLU A 150 -3.34 3.23 -6.23
CA GLU A 150 -2.42 2.69 -5.22
C GLU A 150 -1.24 3.64 -4.98
N GLU A 151 -0.66 4.17 -6.05
CA GLU A 151 0.53 5.02 -6.03
C GLU A 151 0.31 6.34 -5.28
N THR A 152 -0.94 6.71 -5.05
CA THR A 152 -1.29 7.88 -4.22
C THR A 152 -1.70 7.46 -2.81
N ALA A 153 -1.52 6.17 -2.45
CA ALA A 153 -1.97 5.59 -1.17
C ALA A 153 -3.48 5.80 -0.97
N HIS A 154 -4.25 5.72 -2.06
CA HIS A 154 -5.72 5.84 -2.10
C HIS A 154 -6.26 7.16 -1.54
N ARG A 155 -5.45 8.23 -1.61
CA ARG A 155 -5.85 9.53 -1.03
C ARG A 155 -6.98 10.24 -1.79
N GLY A 156 -7.24 9.85 -3.04
CA GLY A 156 -8.31 10.41 -3.85
C GLY A 156 -9.62 9.64 -3.83
N SER A 157 -9.71 8.58 -3.03
CA SER A 157 -10.83 7.65 -3.11
C SER A 157 -11.14 6.99 -1.76
N LYS A 158 -12.08 6.06 -1.78
CA LYS A 158 -12.38 5.17 -0.66
C LYS A 158 -11.80 3.76 -0.92
N ALA A 159 -10.90 3.63 -1.89
CA ALA A 159 -10.43 2.31 -2.36
C ALA A 159 -9.77 1.49 -1.25
N ALA A 160 -9.02 2.13 -0.34
CA ALA A 160 -8.42 1.39 0.79
C ALA A 160 -9.47 0.67 1.64
N ARG A 161 -10.58 1.35 1.96
CA ARG A 161 -11.70 0.74 2.71
C ARG A 161 -12.38 -0.35 1.88
N ASP A 162 -12.69 -0.03 0.63
CA ASP A 162 -13.44 -0.93 -0.25
C ASP A 162 -12.62 -2.21 -0.55
N LEU A 163 -11.28 -2.09 -0.68
CA LEU A 163 -10.37 -3.23 -0.81
C LEU A 163 -10.46 -4.17 0.41
N VAL A 164 -10.44 -3.60 1.62
CA VAL A 164 -10.54 -4.39 2.86
C VAL A 164 -11.91 -5.11 2.92
N GLU A 165 -12.98 -4.39 2.60
CA GLU A 165 -14.34 -4.96 2.60
C GLU A 165 -14.45 -6.09 1.57
N GLU A 166 -13.95 -5.87 0.35
CA GLU A 166 -13.99 -6.88 -0.73
C GLU A 166 -13.12 -8.09 -0.44
N ALA A 167 -11.95 -7.91 0.18
CA ALA A 167 -11.04 -9.02 0.50
C ALA A 167 -11.55 -9.86 1.68
N SER A 168 -12.51 -9.34 2.46
CA SER A 168 -13.03 -10.04 3.62
C SER A 168 -13.68 -11.37 3.22
N GLY A 169 -13.35 -12.44 3.93
CA GLY A 169 -13.79 -13.80 3.60
C GLY A 169 -12.81 -14.59 2.74
N GLY A 170 -11.76 -13.94 2.24
CA GLY A 170 -10.67 -14.64 1.56
C GLY A 170 -9.85 -15.47 2.56
N PHE A 171 -9.51 -16.72 2.18
CA PHE A 171 -8.65 -17.56 3.03
C PHE A 171 -7.17 -17.42 2.65
N VAL A 172 -6.89 -16.86 1.48
CA VAL A 172 -5.54 -16.57 1.00
C VAL A 172 -5.58 -15.28 0.18
N GLY A 173 -4.62 -14.38 0.42
CA GLY A 173 -4.43 -13.18 -0.38
C GLY A 173 -3.06 -13.22 -1.05
N LEU A 174 -3.02 -13.00 -2.37
CA LEU A 174 -1.78 -12.92 -3.14
C LEU A 174 -1.75 -11.54 -3.81
N ASN A 175 -0.85 -10.68 -3.35
CA ASN A 175 -0.58 -9.41 -4.00
C ASN A 175 0.53 -9.64 -5.03
N LEU A 176 0.25 -9.29 -6.29
CA LEU A 176 1.20 -9.50 -7.39
C LEU A 176 2.04 -8.25 -7.69
N ASP A 177 2.11 -7.35 -6.72
CA ASP A 177 2.94 -6.16 -6.79
C ASP A 177 4.43 -6.53 -6.84
N THR A 178 5.27 -5.54 -7.13
CA THR A 178 6.70 -5.75 -7.36
C THR A 178 7.38 -6.51 -6.21
N GLY A 179 8.24 -7.46 -6.58
CA GLY A 179 9.10 -8.19 -5.66
C GLY A 179 10.52 -7.65 -5.64
N PHE A 180 11.37 -8.30 -4.87
CA PHE A 180 12.79 -7.96 -4.82
C PHE A 180 13.58 -8.70 -5.91
N ALA A 181 14.71 -8.12 -6.31
CA ALA A 181 15.56 -8.67 -7.36
C ALA A 181 16.13 -10.07 -7.02
N ASP A 182 16.18 -10.40 -5.74
CA ASP A 182 16.64 -11.71 -5.26
C ASP A 182 15.53 -12.78 -5.25
N GLY A 183 14.32 -12.41 -5.68
CA GLY A 183 13.18 -13.33 -5.71
C GLY A 183 12.47 -13.48 -4.37
N SER A 184 12.88 -12.75 -3.33
CA SER A 184 12.22 -12.84 -2.03
C SER A 184 10.81 -12.23 -2.07
N VAL A 185 9.91 -12.78 -1.25
CA VAL A 185 8.54 -12.30 -1.12
C VAL A 185 8.34 -11.60 0.23
N VAL A 186 7.36 -10.70 0.28
CA VAL A 186 7.07 -9.91 1.48
C VAL A 186 6.01 -10.63 2.31
N LEU A 187 6.36 -10.99 3.55
CA LEU A 187 5.44 -11.60 4.52
C LEU A 187 5.03 -10.64 5.63
N GLY A 188 5.63 -9.46 5.69
CA GLY A 188 5.29 -8.45 6.68
C GLY A 188 5.79 -7.09 6.26
N ARG A 189 5.01 -6.06 6.55
CA ARG A 189 5.38 -4.66 6.29
C ARG A 189 5.05 -3.81 7.51
N LYS A 190 5.91 -2.86 7.81
CA LYS A 190 5.63 -1.91 8.89
C LYS A 190 4.43 -1.07 8.52
N GLY A 191 3.58 -0.84 9.51
CA GLY A 191 2.56 0.18 9.44
C GLY A 191 3.19 1.57 9.47
N TYR A 192 2.44 2.56 9.05
CA TYR A 192 2.92 3.93 8.92
C TYR A 192 1.85 4.90 9.39
N ALA A 193 2.21 5.77 10.33
CA ALA A 193 1.31 6.80 10.79
C ALA A 193 2.04 8.15 10.85
N VAL A 194 1.30 9.22 10.62
CA VAL A 194 1.83 10.59 10.74
C VAL A 194 0.92 11.37 11.67
N TYR A 195 1.51 11.97 12.69
CA TYR A 195 0.81 12.91 13.57
C TYR A 195 1.26 14.35 13.29
N ARG A 196 0.31 15.26 13.38
CA ARG A 196 0.54 16.69 13.49
C ARG A 196 0.22 17.08 14.94
N VAL A 197 1.22 17.57 15.67
CA VAL A 197 1.05 18.04 17.05
C VAL A 197 1.14 19.56 17.04
N GLU A 198 0.13 20.21 17.53
CA GLU A 198 0.04 21.66 17.60
C GLU A 198 -0.14 22.10 19.05
N VAL A 199 0.59 23.13 19.43
CA VAL A 199 0.51 23.72 20.78
C VAL A 199 0.13 25.18 20.63
N SER A 200 -0.87 25.59 21.42
CA SER A 200 -1.27 27.00 21.57
C SER A 200 -0.91 27.45 22.98
N GLY A 201 -0.36 28.65 23.10
CA GLY A 201 -0.03 29.29 24.35
C GLY A 201 -0.52 30.71 24.37
N VAL A 202 0.18 31.59 25.11
CA VAL A 202 -0.17 33.02 25.20
C VAL A 202 1.06 33.84 24.88
N GLY A 203 0.92 34.73 23.89
CA GLY A 203 1.99 35.66 23.50
C GLY A 203 2.18 36.77 24.51
N ALA A 204 3.42 37.19 24.75
CA ALA A 204 3.76 38.33 25.61
C ALA A 204 5.14 38.86 25.24
N HIS A 205 5.45 40.07 25.68
CA HIS A 205 6.78 40.66 25.47
C HIS A 205 7.77 40.02 26.47
N ALA A 206 8.79 39.35 25.95
CA ALA A 206 9.68 38.51 26.79
C ALA A 206 10.48 39.33 27.83
N GLY A 207 10.69 40.62 27.60
CA GLY A 207 11.43 41.48 28.53
C GLY A 207 10.57 42.34 29.44
N ASN A 208 9.33 42.71 29.03
CA ASN A 208 8.52 43.66 29.76
C ASN A 208 7.49 42.99 30.68
N ASN A 209 6.85 41.94 30.19
CA ASN A 209 5.79 41.24 30.93
C ASN A 209 5.80 39.73 30.66
N PRO A 210 6.94 39.07 30.95
CA PRO A 210 7.06 37.62 30.66
C PRO A 210 6.06 36.76 31.45
N GLU A 211 5.61 37.21 32.60
CA GLU A 211 4.64 36.51 33.45
C GLU A 211 3.26 36.34 32.80
N ASP A 212 2.94 37.18 31.84
CA ASP A 212 1.66 37.09 31.11
C ASP A 212 1.72 36.01 30.02
N GLY A 213 2.94 35.61 29.60
CA GLY A 213 3.15 34.67 28.49
C GLY A 213 3.03 33.20 28.91
N ARG A 214 2.70 32.34 27.93
CA ARG A 214 2.70 30.88 28.07
C ARG A 214 3.36 30.30 26.80
N SER A 215 4.59 29.89 26.95
CA SER A 215 5.43 29.52 25.76
C SER A 215 4.99 28.21 25.12
N ALA A 216 4.41 28.30 23.94
CA ALA A 216 4.05 27.12 23.12
C ALA A 216 5.30 26.32 22.70
N ILE A 217 6.44 26.99 22.45
CA ILE A 217 7.69 26.31 22.07
C ILE A 217 8.22 25.46 23.23
N ILE A 218 8.21 25.99 24.47
CA ILE A 218 8.72 25.21 25.62
C ILE A 218 7.78 24.05 25.91
N GLU A 219 6.48 24.26 25.87
CA GLU A 219 5.51 23.14 26.02
C GLU A 219 5.77 22.05 24.94
N LEU A 220 5.91 22.46 23.68
CA LEU A 220 6.18 21.54 22.58
C LEU A 220 7.50 20.78 22.77
N ALA A 221 8.55 21.47 23.25
CA ALA A 221 9.86 20.84 23.48
C ALA A 221 9.73 19.66 24.45
N HIS A 222 9.02 19.84 25.55
CA HIS A 222 8.77 18.74 26.50
C HIS A 222 7.96 17.62 25.86
N LYS A 223 6.94 17.96 25.09
CA LYS A 223 6.11 16.96 24.41
C LYS A 223 6.89 16.18 23.36
N MET A 224 7.81 16.82 22.64
CA MET A 224 8.65 16.12 21.66
C MET A 224 9.55 15.08 22.33
N ILE A 225 10.00 15.35 23.56
CA ILE A 225 10.77 14.36 24.36
C ILE A 225 9.86 13.19 24.71
N ASP A 226 8.67 13.46 25.28
CA ASP A 226 7.70 12.40 25.60
C ASP A 226 7.37 11.55 24.37
N ILE A 227 7.15 12.20 23.22
CA ILE A 227 6.83 11.50 21.97
C ILE A 227 8.01 10.60 21.55
N ASN A 228 9.22 11.12 21.60
CA ASN A 228 10.41 10.35 21.24
C ASN A 228 10.56 9.11 22.15
N ASP A 229 10.21 9.25 23.40
CA ASP A 229 10.31 8.15 24.39
C ASP A 229 9.25 7.05 24.15
N LEU A 230 8.29 7.26 23.26
CA LEU A 230 7.37 6.19 22.84
C LEU A 230 8.04 5.16 21.93
N ALA A 231 9.24 5.43 21.42
CA ALA A 231 9.96 4.47 20.59
C ALA A 231 10.26 3.19 21.38
N ASP A 232 10.06 2.04 20.75
CA ASP A 232 10.37 0.73 21.31
C ASP A 232 10.92 -0.14 20.18
N HIS A 233 12.23 -0.15 20.08
CA HIS A 233 12.90 -0.87 18.99
C HIS A 233 12.71 -2.39 19.11
N GLU A 234 12.56 -2.90 20.35
CA GLU A 234 12.34 -4.34 20.56
C GLU A 234 10.94 -4.75 20.11
N ALA A 235 9.94 -3.90 20.40
CA ALA A 235 8.56 -4.12 19.94
C ALA A 235 8.38 -3.74 18.47
N GLY A 236 9.37 -3.10 17.84
CA GLY A 236 9.33 -2.71 16.43
C GLY A 236 8.68 -1.35 16.18
N THR A 237 8.61 -0.48 17.19
CA THR A 237 8.06 0.87 17.08
C THR A 237 9.19 1.89 16.93
N LEU A 238 9.17 2.62 15.81
CA LEU A 238 10.12 3.70 15.52
C LEU A 238 9.35 5.02 15.52
N ILE A 239 9.95 6.03 16.14
CA ILE A 239 9.37 7.38 16.24
C ILE A 239 10.40 8.37 15.71
N ASN A 240 9.95 9.31 14.90
CA ASN A 240 10.80 10.38 14.41
C ASN A 240 10.03 11.70 14.40
N VAL A 241 10.43 12.65 15.23
CA VAL A 241 9.94 14.03 15.15
C VAL A 241 10.76 14.71 14.06
N GLY A 242 10.27 14.68 12.84
CA GLY A 242 11.06 15.05 11.65
C GLY A 242 11.01 16.53 11.27
N VAL A 243 9.95 17.23 11.67
CA VAL A 243 9.76 18.65 11.31
C VAL A 243 9.12 19.38 12.49
N MET A 244 9.57 20.61 12.75
CA MET A 244 8.97 21.45 13.78
C MET A 244 9.02 22.93 13.39
N GLY A 245 8.17 23.74 14.01
CA GLY A 245 8.19 25.19 13.83
C GLY A 245 7.42 25.90 14.92
N GLY A 246 7.62 27.20 15.01
CA GLY A 246 6.91 28.04 16.00
C GLY A 246 7.60 29.38 16.26
N GLY A 247 6.86 30.28 16.91
CA GLY A 247 7.33 31.62 17.23
C GLY A 247 7.40 32.57 16.03
N THR A 248 7.72 33.83 16.29
CA THR A 248 7.79 34.89 15.27
C THR A 248 9.07 35.70 15.38
N VAL A 249 9.35 36.24 16.56
CA VAL A 249 10.54 37.09 16.85
C VAL A 249 11.11 36.74 18.23
N PRO A 250 12.42 36.91 18.43
CA PRO A 250 13.07 36.45 19.67
C PRO A 250 12.64 37.17 20.93
N ASN A 251 12.07 38.38 20.84
CA ASN A 251 11.62 39.15 22.01
C ASN A 251 10.13 38.96 22.32
N ALA A 252 9.47 37.96 21.72
CA ALA A 252 8.09 37.60 22.03
C ALA A 252 8.00 36.15 22.51
N ILE A 253 7.27 35.94 23.60
CA ILE A 253 6.94 34.56 24.05
C ILE A 253 6.01 33.96 22.99
N PRO A 254 6.35 32.81 22.43
CA PRO A 254 5.59 32.22 21.30
C PRO A 254 4.26 31.64 21.74
N ASP A 255 3.20 32.07 21.07
CA ASP A 255 1.84 31.61 21.29
C ASP A 255 1.47 30.39 20.46
N LYS A 256 2.31 29.99 19.49
CA LYS A 256 2.05 28.82 18.63
C LYS A 256 3.34 28.07 18.33
N ALA A 257 3.25 26.75 18.35
CA ALA A 257 4.33 25.85 17.93
C ALA A 257 3.71 24.55 17.43
N TRP A 258 4.48 23.80 16.62
CA TRP A 258 3.98 22.55 16.07
C TRP A 258 5.13 21.63 15.66
N CYS A 259 4.84 20.32 15.60
CA CYS A 259 5.75 19.35 15.00
C CYS A 259 4.97 18.32 14.20
N THR A 260 5.71 17.59 13.36
CA THR A 260 5.19 16.44 12.61
C THR A 260 6.01 15.22 13.00
N VAL A 261 5.31 14.13 13.29
CA VAL A 261 5.87 12.89 13.83
C VAL A 261 5.60 11.75 12.85
N ASP A 262 6.65 11.08 12.40
CA ASP A 262 6.59 9.82 11.65
C ASP A 262 6.61 8.67 12.65
N VAL A 263 5.67 7.73 12.51
CA VAL A 263 5.57 6.54 13.37
C VAL A 263 5.59 5.31 12.45
N ARG A 264 6.51 4.38 12.75
CA ARG A 264 6.56 3.08 12.07
C ARG A 264 6.37 1.98 13.11
N PHE A 265 5.59 0.96 12.80
CA PHE A 265 5.28 -0.10 13.75
C PHE A 265 5.10 -1.43 13.03
N THR A 266 5.40 -2.54 13.73
CA THR A 266 5.29 -3.89 13.15
C THR A 266 4.00 -4.60 13.57
N LYS A 267 3.33 -4.11 14.63
CA LYS A 267 2.12 -4.73 15.19
C LYS A 267 1.04 -3.70 15.42
N ALA A 268 -0.21 -4.07 15.15
CA ALA A 268 -1.37 -3.21 15.42
C ALA A 268 -1.45 -2.78 16.89
N ALA A 269 -1.10 -3.67 17.81
CA ALA A 269 -1.10 -3.38 19.24
C ALA A 269 -0.17 -2.21 19.60
N GLU A 270 0.96 -2.07 18.90
CA GLU A 270 1.89 -0.96 19.11
C GLU A 270 1.29 0.36 18.63
N MET A 271 0.60 0.35 17.49
CA MET A 271 -0.09 1.57 17.03
C MET A 271 -1.16 2.01 18.04
N GLU A 272 -1.90 1.06 18.59
CA GLU A 272 -2.90 1.38 19.62
C GLU A 272 -2.25 1.94 20.91
N ARG A 273 -1.05 1.46 21.27
CA ARG A 273 -0.27 2.03 22.39
C ARG A 273 0.11 3.50 22.07
N VAL A 274 0.61 3.74 20.86
CA VAL A 274 0.97 5.11 20.45
C VAL A 274 -0.26 6.02 20.42
N LYS A 275 -1.39 5.55 19.87
CA LYS A 275 -2.64 6.33 19.84
C LYS A 275 -3.07 6.76 21.26
N ARG A 276 -3.02 5.84 22.24
CA ARG A 276 -3.36 6.15 23.64
C ARG A 276 -2.40 7.21 24.20
N ALA A 277 -1.09 7.02 23.99
CA ALA A 277 -0.09 7.96 24.51
C ALA A 277 -0.25 9.35 23.88
N MET A 278 -0.56 9.43 22.59
CA MET A 278 -0.79 10.72 21.91
C MET A 278 -2.05 11.42 22.45
N ALA A 279 -3.09 10.66 22.78
CA ALA A 279 -4.30 11.21 23.41
C ALA A 279 -4.01 11.73 24.83
N GLU A 280 -3.21 10.97 25.61
CA GLU A 280 -2.79 11.42 26.95
C GLU A 280 -1.94 12.70 26.87
N LEU A 281 -1.11 12.82 25.83
CA LEU A 281 -0.28 13.99 25.60
C LEU A 281 -1.12 15.27 25.46
N GLU A 282 -2.31 15.18 24.88
CA GLU A 282 -3.21 16.34 24.76
C GLU A 282 -3.63 16.91 26.11
N THR A 283 -3.71 16.08 27.14
CA THR A 283 -4.15 16.52 28.47
C THR A 283 -3.00 16.87 29.41
N LYS A 284 -1.81 16.32 29.16
CA LYS A 284 -0.60 16.61 29.96
C LYS A 284 -0.18 18.08 29.73
N ARG A 285 0.20 18.79 30.77
CA ARG A 285 0.66 20.16 30.70
C ARG A 285 2.01 20.31 31.41
N TYR A 286 2.96 20.90 30.73
CA TYR A 286 4.25 21.34 31.29
C TYR A 286 4.21 22.83 31.62
N ILE A 287 3.53 23.60 30.76
CA ILE A 287 3.31 25.04 30.95
C ILE A 287 1.80 25.23 31.13
N GLU A 288 1.42 25.60 32.35
CA GLU A 288 0.01 25.88 32.69
C GLU A 288 -0.57 26.95 31.77
N GLY A 289 -1.76 26.71 31.23
CA GLY A 289 -2.43 27.63 30.31
C GLY A 289 -2.08 27.44 28.84
N THR A 290 -1.37 26.36 28.50
CA THR A 290 -1.20 25.93 27.10
C THR A 290 -2.26 24.88 26.74
N GLU A 291 -2.50 24.71 25.46
CA GLU A 291 -3.35 23.67 24.90
C GLU A 291 -2.60 22.89 23.82
N THR A 292 -2.79 21.59 23.78
CA THR A 292 -2.17 20.70 22.78
C THR A 292 -3.24 19.94 22.02
N LYS A 293 -3.04 19.81 20.71
CA LYS A 293 -3.84 18.97 19.84
C LYS A 293 -2.91 18.03 19.05
N ALA A 294 -3.18 16.73 19.08
CA ALA A 294 -2.42 15.73 18.35
C ALA A 294 -3.32 15.05 17.31
N GLU A 295 -3.20 15.46 16.08
CA GLU A 295 -4.06 14.99 14.98
C GLU A 295 -3.36 13.91 14.16
N LEU A 296 -4.00 12.75 14.06
CA LEU A 296 -3.53 11.64 13.21
C LEU A 296 -3.87 11.96 11.74
N LYS A 297 -2.86 12.19 10.92
CA LYS A 297 -3.01 12.57 9.52
C LYS A 297 -2.95 11.39 8.55
N VAL A 298 -2.20 10.35 8.91
CA VAL A 298 -2.04 9.13 8.11
C VAL A 298 -2.09 7.96 9.07
N ASP A 299 -2.80 6.89 8.70
CA ASP A 299 -2.86 5.64 9.48
C ASP A 299 -2.95 4.46 8.49
N ILE A 300 -1.80 3.88 8.18
CA ILE A 300 -1.69 2.71 7.31
C ILE A 300 -1.31 1.52 8.19
N PRO A 301 -2.15 0.49 8.27
CA PRO A 301 -1.90 -0.63 9.18
C PRO A 301 -0.66 -1.45 8.80
N ALA A 302 -0.08 -2.10 9.79
CA ALA A 302 1.00 -3.07 9.55
C ALA A 302 0.43 -4.33 8.91
N MET A 303 1.18 -4.91 7.98
CA MET A 303 0.95 -6.29 7.56
C MET A 303 1.79 -7.18 8.48
N GLU A 304 1.14 -7.75 9.49
CA GLU A 304 1.85 -8.56 10.47
C GLU A 304 2.22 -9.93 9.88
N ARG A 305 3.41 -10.39 10.21
CA ARG A 305 3.84 -11.74 9.86
C ARG A 305 3.11 -12.72 10.79
N THR A 306 2.37 -13.66 10.18
CA THR A 306 1.55 -14.63 10.91
C THR A 306 2.02 -16.05 10.62
N GLU A 307 1.68 -17.00 11.50
CA GLU A 307 1.95 -18.43 11.27
C GLU A 307 1.30 -18.90 9.96
N ALA A 308 0.12 -18.38 9.64
CA ALA A 308 -0.59 -18.74 8.41
C ALA A 308 0.18 -18.23 7.16
N SER A 309 0.69 -16.98 7.20
CA SER A 309 1.48 -16.46 6.07
C SER A 309 2.81 -17.20 5.92
N GLU A 310 3.44 -17.60 7.02
CA GLU A 310 4.67 -18.39 6.97
C GLU A 310 4.41 -19.80 6.40
N ALA A 311 3.32 -20.45 6.81
CA ALA A 311 2.94 -21.75 6.29
C ALA A 311 2.61 -21.69 4.78
N LEU A 312 1.92 -20.63 4.35
CA LEU A 312 1.64 -20.40 2.93
C LEU A 312 2.95 -20.19 2.16
N PHE A 313 3.84 -19.34 2.67
CA PHE A 313 5.14 -19.09 2.05
C PHE A 313 5.95 -20.39 1.92
N ALA A 314 6.00 -21.21 2.97
CA ALA A 314 6.75 -22.48 2.92
C ALA A 314 6.24 -23.36 1.76
N ARG A 315 4.92 -23.44 1.55
CA ARG A 315 4.33 -24.19 0.44
C ARG A 315 4.67 -23.60 -0.92
N VAL A 316 4.61 -22.25 -1.04
CA VAL A 316 4.95 -21.55 -2.29
C VAL A 316 6.44 -21.75 -2.59
N ASN A 317 7.30 -21.62 -1.59
CA ASN A 317 8.75 -21.81 -1.73
C ASN A 317 9.09 -23.26 -2.16
N ASP A 318 8.47 -24.27 -1.52
CA ASP A 318 8.67 -25.68 -1.91
C ASP A 318 8.28 -25.91 -3.37
N LEU A 319 7.18 -25.29 -3.81
CA LEU A 319 6.75 -25.39 -5.20
C LEU A 319 7.75 -24.70 -6.14
N ALA A 320 8.17 -23.47 -5.82
CA ALA A 320 9.14 -22.72 -6.62
C ALA A 320 10.46 -23.49 -6.77
N VAL A 321 10.99 -24.01 -5.67
CA VAL A 321 12.22 -24.83 -5.68
C VAL A 321 12.04 -26.09 -6.53
N SER A 322 10.89 -26.74 -6.44
CA SER A 322 10.64 -27.96 -7.22
C SER A 322 10.46 -27.68 -8.71
N CYS A 323 10.19 -26.46 -9.08
CA CYS A 323 9.97 -26.06 -10.47
C CYS A 323 11.17 -25.41 -11.14
N UNK A 324 12.12 -25.60 -10.32
CA UNK A 324 13.27 -25.11 -10.93
C UNK A 324 13.40 -23.66 -10.85
N UNK A 325 12.76 -23.37 -10.39
CA UNK A 325 12.88 -22.11 -10.14
C UNK A 325 14.00 -21.94 -9.32
N UNK A 326 14.85 -22.12 -9.86
CA UNK A 326 15.97 -22.08 -9.18
C UNK A 326 16.08 -20.90 -8.60
N UNK A 327 16.19 -20.92 -8.07
CA UNK A 327 16.32 -20.00 -7.27
C UNK A 327 17.13 -19.09 -7.33
#